data_683a1ec6a772899c28fdd41c4127e84b
#
_entry.id   683a1ec6a772899c28fdd41c4127e84b
#
_cell.length_a   1.000
_cell.length_b   1.000
_cell.length_c   1.000
_cell.angle_alpha   90.00
_cell.angle_beta   90.00
_cell.angle_gamma   90.00
#
_symmetry.space_group_name_H-M   'P 1'
#
loop_
_entity.id
_entity.type
_entity.pdbx_description
1 polymer ?
#
loop_
_entity_poly.entity_id
_entity_poly.type
_entity_poly.pdbx_seq_one_letter_code
_entity_poly.pdbx_strand_id
1 'polypeptide(L)'
;MPIIELGKTNPLEDGRQSARALAVRRGVQRLLIDLGHAVLPEVTLKSGRRADLMALTTKGEFWIIEIKSSIEDFRVDRKWPEYRAFCDRLFFATHPQVPAEIFPEDCGFLLSDGYGAELLREAPHHPLAPASRKALERAGWKVGDVD
;
A
#
# COMPACT_ATOMS: atom_id res chain seq x y z
N MET A 1 6.40 -31.24 10.70
CA MET A 1 6.07 -30.52 10.72
C MET A 1 5.95 -30.10 10.81
N PRO A 2 6.26 -30.18 10.62
CA PRO A 2 6.24 -29.51 10.63
C PRO A 2 6.02 -28.89 10.78
N ILE A 3 6.43 -28.58 10.78
CA ILE A 3 6.27 -27.89 10.94
C ILE A 3 5.83 -27.34 11.33
N ILE A 4 5.96 -27.12 11.59
CA ILE A 4 5.60 -26.50 11.97
C ILE A 4 5.23 -25.96 12.52
N GLU A 5 5.36 -25.67 12.90
CA GLU A 5 5.04 -25.00 13.48
C GLU A 5 4.73 -24.29 13.80
N LEU A 6 4.75 -24.12 14.07
CA LEU A 6 4.51 -23.34 14.36
C LEU A 6 4.23 -22.48 14.57
N GLY A 7 3.86 -22.52 15.89
CA GLY A 7 3.45 -21.24 15.65
C GLY A 7 4.12 -20.63 14.50
N LYS A 8 4.73 -21.25 14.08
CA LYS A 8 5.38 -20.79 13.17
C LYS A 8 4.75 -20.87 11.98
N THR A 9 4.95 -19.98 11.26
CA THR A 9 4.38 -19.90 10.00
C THR A 9 4.81 -21.05 9.18
N ASN A 10 3.84 -21.66 8.57
CA ASN A 10 4.05 -22.69 7.61
C ASN A 10 4.59 -22.01 6.34
N PRO A 11 5.76 -22.41 5.84
CA PRO A 11 6.32 -21.77 4.66
C PRO A 11 5.39 -21.79 3.44
N LEU A 12 4.55 -22.81 3.33
CA LEU A 12 3.59 -22.86 2.23
C LEU A 12 2.49 -21.82 2.38
N GLU A 13 2.03 -21.61 3.61
CA GLU A 13 1.05 -20.56 3.86
C GLU A 13 1.62 -19.19 3.59
N ASP A 14 2.83 -18.96 4.05
CA ASP A 14 3.51 -17.71 3.80
C ASP A 14 3.67 -17.46 2.31
N GLY A 15 4.03 -18.49 1.57
CA GLY A 15 4.17 -18.37 0.13
C GLY A 15 2.85 -18.03 -0.54
N ARG A 16 1.74 -18.63 -0.09
CA ARG A 16 0.45 -18.34 -0.66
C ARG A 16 -0.01 -16.93 -0.35
N GLN A 17 0.20 -16.48 0.89
CA GLN A 17 -0.15 -15.11 1.26
C GLN A 17 0.69 -14.10 0.50
N SER A 18 1.98 -14.40 0.35
CA SER A 18 2.86 -13.53 -0.43
C SER A 18 2.41 -13.48 -1.89
N ALA A 19 1.98 -14.60 -2.45
CA ALA A 19 1.50 -14.64 -3.82
C ALA A 19 0.24 -13.80 -3.99
N ARG A 20 -0.69 -13.87 -3.03
CA ARG A 20 -1.89 -13.05 -3.05
C ARG A 20 -1.57 -11.58 -2.91
N ALA A 21 -0.68 -11.25 -1.98
CA ALA A 21 -0.28 -9.87 -1.77
C ALA A 21 0.37 -9.30 -3.03
N LEU A 22 1.23 -10.09 -3.68
CA LEU A 22 1.86 -9.66 -4.92
C LEU A 22 0.85 -9.48 -6.04
N ALA A 23 -0.18 -10.32 -6.10
CA ALA A 23 -1.23 -10.18 -7.11
C ALA A 23 -2.03 -8.90 -6.88
N VAL A 24 -2.41 -8.62 -5.64
CA VAL A 24 -3.12 -7.39 -5.30
C VAL A 24 -2.26 -6.19 -5.70
N ARG A 25 -0.99 -6.20 -5.33
CA ARG A 25 -0.07 -5.12 -5.63
C ARG A 25 0.05 -4.89 -7.13
N ARG A 26 0.15 -5.97 -7.91
CA ARG A 26 0.26 -5.86 -9.37
C ARG A 26 -0.94 -5.14 -9.96
N GLY A 27 -2.14 -5.48 -9.51
CA GLY A 27 -3.35 -4.82 -10.00
C GLY A 27 -3.39 -3.35 -9.65
N VAL A 28 -2.98 -3.01 -8.43
CA VAL A 28 -2.94 -1.62 -7.99
C VAL A 28 -1.89 -0.84 -8.77
N GLN A 29 -0.70 -1.41 -8.94
CA GLN A 29 0.36 -0.74 -9.70
C GLN A 29 -0.11 -0.45 -11.11
N ARG A 30 -0.78 -1.40 -11.73
CA ARG A 30 -1.28 -1.21 -13.09
C ARG A 30 -2.27 -0.06 -13.17
N LEU A 31 -3.19 0.00 -12.23
CA LEU A 31 -4.14 1.12 -12.20
C LEU A 31 -3.42 2.45 -12.06
N LEU A 32 -2.48 2.54 -11.13
CA LEU A 32 -1.81 3.81 -10.85
C LEU A 32 -0.93 4.25 -12.03
N ILE A 33 -0.27 3.29 -12.68
CA ILE A 33 0.53 3.59 -13.86
C ILE A 33 -0.37 4.06 -15.01
N ASP A 34 -1.51 3.42 -15.20
CA ASP A 34 -2.46 3.80 -16.24
C ASP A 34 -3.01 5.21 -16.01
N LEU A 35 -3.07 5.65 -14.74
CA LEU A 35 -3.48 7.00 -14.40
C LEU A 35 -2.34 8.02 -14.56
N GLY A 36 -1.15 7.56 -14.92
CA GLY A 36 0.01 8.43 -15.14
C GLY A 36 0.82 8.73 -13.90
N HIS A 37 0.61 7.99 -12.81
CA HIS A 37 1.34 8.21 -11.57
C HIS A 37 2.64 7.42 -11.55
N ALA A 38 3.65 7.93 -10.84
CA ALA A 38 4.87 7.18 -10.57
C ALA A 38 4.63 6.26 -9.39
N VAL A 39 5.06 5.00 -9.47
CA VAL A 39 4.79 4.01 -8.44
C VAL A 39 6.05 3.21 -8.14
N LEU A 40 6.36 3.05 -6.87
CA LEU A 40 7.47 2.20 -6.43
C LEU A 40 6.99 1.25 -5.34
N PRO A 41 7.35 -0.02 -5.41
CA PRO A 41 7.05 -0.98 -4.35
C PRO A 41 8.11 -0.94 -3.26
N GLU A 42 7.71 -1.30 -2.06
CA GLU A 42 8.60 -1.56 -0.94
C GLU A 42 9.55 -0.40 -0.65
N VAL A 43 8.98 0.77 -0.43
CA VAL A 43 9.75 1.98 -0.15
C VAL A 43 10.04 2.08 1.34
N THR A 44 11.33 2.14 1.69
CA THR A 44 11.74 2.32 3.08
C THR A 44 11.54 3.77 3.49
N LEU A 45 10.82 3.98 4.57
CA LEU A 45 10.53 5.30 5.10
C LEU A 45 11.56 5.68 6.15
N LYS A 46 11.58 6.97 6.49
CA LYS A 46 12.52 7.49 7.47
C LYS A 46 12.38 6.81 8.83
N SER A 47 11.19 6.34 9.16
CA SER A 47 10.93 5.60 10.39
C SER A 47 11.58 4.22 10.40
N GLY A 48 12.08 3.74 9.26
CA GLY A 48 12.58 2.38 9.11
C GLY A 48 11.54 1.40 8.65
N ARG A 49 10.26 1.79 8.64
CA ARG A 49 9.20 0.94 8.13
C ARG A 49 9.17 1.01 6.61
N ARG A 50 8.60 -0.02 6.01
CA ARG A 50 8.58 -0.12 4.56
C ARG A 50 7.13 -0.09 4.08
N ALA A 51 6.81 0.90 3.27
CA ALA A 51 5.49 1.00 2.64
C ALA A 51 5.40 -0.03 1.52
N ASP A 52 4.27 -0.71 1.41
CA ASP A 52 4.09 -1.72 0.36
C ASP A 52 4.15 -1.10 -1.02
N LEU A 53 3.44 0.01 -1.21
CA LEU A 53 3.49 0.80 -2.43
C LEU A 53 3.49 2.27 -2.08
N MET A 54 4.25 3.04 -2.84
CA MET A 54 4.20 4.49 -2.74
C MET A 54 4.04 5.06 -4.13
N ALA A 55 3.20 6.07 -4.26
CA ALA A 55 2.95 6.71 -5.53
C ALA A 55 3.12 8.21 -5.42
N LEU A 56 3.65 8.80 -6.50
CA LEU A 56 3.63 10.25 -6.68
C LEU A 56 2.67 10.54 -7.81
N THR A 57 1.61 11.27 -7.51
CA THR A 57 0.56 11.50 -8.49
C THR A 57 0.93 12.64 -9.42
N THR A 58 0.20 12.73 -10.53
CA THR A 58 0.40 13.81 -11.50
C THR A 58 0.12 15.19 -10.91
N LYS A 59 -0.58 15.23 -9.77
CA LYS A 59 -0.87 16.48 -9.06
C LYS A 59 0.13 16.76 -7.95
N GLY A 60 1.14 15.91 -7.80
CA GLY A 60 2.19 16.12 -6.81
C GLY A 60 1.88 15.60 -5.42
N GLU A 61 0.87 14.77 -5.26
CA GLU A 61 0.55 14.14 -3.99
C GLU A 61 1.31 12.85 -3.82
N PHE A 62 1.76 12.59 -2.60
CA PHE A 62 2.34 11.30 -2.25
C PHE A 62 1.27 10.42 -1.62
N TRP A 63 1.09 9.24 -2.18
CA TRP A 63 0.14 8.25 -1.69
C TRP A 63 0.92 7.06 -1.14
N ILE A 64 0.45 6.50 -0.04
CA ILE A 64 0.91 5.19 0.42
C ILE A 64 -0.27 4.24 0.31
N ILE A 65 -0.04 3.08 -0.27
CA ILE A 65 -1.04 2.02 -0.38
C ILE A 65 -0.50 0.80 0.35
N GLU A 66 -1.22 0.38 1.40
CA GLU A 66 -0.88 -0.80 2.17
C GLU A 66 -1.68 -1.98 1.68
N ILE A 67 -0.99 -3.06 1.34
CA ILE A 67 -1.60 -4.26 0.78
C ILE A 67 -1.97 -5.19 1.92
N LYS A 68 -3.22 -5.63 1.96
CA LYS A 68 -3.69 -6.61 2.94
C LYS A 68 -4.30 -7.77 2.19
N SER A 69 -3.83 -8.98 2.43
CA SER A 69 -4.27 -10.16 1.69
C SER A 69 -5.28 -11.00 2.46
N SER A 70 -5.55 -10.67 3.72
CA SER A 70 -6.51 -11.41 4.54
C SER A 70 -7.01 -10.53 5.69
N ILE A 71 -8.10 -10.96 6.31
CA ILE A 71 -8.63 -10.31 7.51
C ILE A 71 -7.56 -10.31 8.61
N GLU A 72 -6.90 -11.44 8.78
CA GLU A 72 -5.88 -11.61 9.80
C GLU A 72 -4.72 -10.64 9.59
N ASP A 73 -4.29 -10.52 8.35
CA ASP A 73 -3.21 -9.64 7.96
C ASP A 73 -3.50 -8.20 8.40
N PHE A 74 -4.73 -7.75 8.21
CA PHE A 74 -5.11 -6.42 8.64
C PHE A 74 -5.19 -6.32 10.17
N ARG A 75 -5.78 -7.32 10.81
CA ARG A 75 -6.02 -7.27 12.26
C ARG A 75 -4.75 -7.23 13.08
N VAL A 76 -3.69 -7.89 12.63
CA VAL A 76 -2.44 -7.91 13.37
C VAL A 76 -1.59 -6.66 13.14
N ASP A 77 -1.91 -5.88 12.12
CA ASP A 77 -1.15 -4.67 11.82
C ASP A 77 -1.66 -3.51 12.68
N ARG A 78 -0.90 -3.14 13.69
CA ARG A 78 -1.22 -2.01 14.55
C ARG A 78 -0.36 -0.80 14.24
N LYS A 79 0.45 -0.88 13.20
CA LYS A 79 1.43 0.15 12.88
C LYS A 79 1.01 1.03 11.72
N TRP A 80 -0.02 0.64 10.99
CA TRP A 80 -0.42 1.35 9.79
C TRP A 80 -0.72 2.84 10.01
N PRO A 81 -1.23 3.28 11.19
CA PRO A 81 -1.47 4.72 11.38
C PRO A 81 -0.22 5.57 11.27
N GLU A 82 0.95 4.99 11.52
CA GLU A 82 2.21 5.73 11.41
C GLU A 82 2.51 6.17 9.99
N TYR A 83 1.96 5.47 9.01
CA TYR A 83 2.21 5.81 7.61
C TYR A 83 1.61 7.16 7.22
N ARG A 84 0.62 7.65 7.98
CA ARG A 84 0.00 8.94 7.65
C ARG A 84 1.00 10.09 7.68
N ALA A 85 2.06 9.98 8.47
CA ALA A 85 3.06 11.02 8.56
C ALA A 85 3.96 11.10 7.31
N PHE A 86 3.84 10.12 6.41
CA PHE A 86 4.73 10.00 5.26
C PHE A 86 4.01 10.10 3.93
N CYS A 87 2.73 10.51 3.94
CA CYS A 87 1.98 10.62 2.69
C CYS A 87 0.89 11.68 2.83
N ASP A 88 0.38 12.12 1.68
CA ASP A 88 -0.77 13.02 1.64
C ASP A 88 -2.08 12.23 1.75
N ARG A 89 -2.11 10.99 1.25
CA ARG A 89 -3.29 10.13 1.29
C ARG A 89 -2.87 8.69 1.54
N LEU A 90 -3.60 8.03 2.43
CA LEU A 90 -3.31 6.64 2.82
C LEU A 90 -4.44 5.74 2.36
N PHE A 91 -4.08 4.66 1.67
CA PHE A 91 -5.03 3.71 1.13
C PHE A 91 -4.73 2.31 1.63
N PHE A 92 -5.77 1.50 1.72
CA PHE A 92 -5.62 0.05 1.81
C PHE A 92 -6.06 -0.56 0.49
N ALA A 93 -5.44 -1.67 0.12
CA ALA A 93 -5.82 -2.43 -1.07
C ALA A 93 -5.91 -3.90 -0.70
N THR A 94 -6.90 -4.57 -1.25
CA THR A 94 -7.11 -5.98 -1.02
C THR A 94 -7.80 -6.61 -2.23
N HIS A 95 -8.11 -7.91 -2.14
CA HIS A 95 -8.81 -8.66 -3.17
C HIS A 95 -10.26 -8.91 -2.72
N PRO A 96 -11.13 -9.37 -3.63
CA PRO A 96 -12.57 -9.47 -3.33
C PRO A 96 -12.95 -10.41 -2.20
N GLN A 97 -12.09 -11.32 -1.79
CA GLN A 97 -12.42 -12.27 -0.72
C GLN A 97 -12.26 -11.68 0.68
N VAL A 98 -11.70 -10.48 0.79
CA VAL A 98 -11.57 -9.80 2.08
C VAL A 98 -12.69 -8.76 2.19
N PRO A 99 -13.50 -8.78 3.25
CA PRO A 99 -14.60 -7.81 3.38
C PRO A 99 -14.09 -6.38 3.46
N ALA A 100 -14.65 -5.51 2.63
CA ALA A 100 -14.26 -4.11 2.62
C ALA A 100 -14.56 -3.42 3.94
N GLU A 101 -15.55 -3.91 4.64
CA GLU A 101 -16.05 -3.29 5.89
C GLU A 101 -15.04 -3.30 7.02
N ILE A 102 -14.03 -4.17 6.96
CA ILE A 102 -13.03 -4.22 8.02
C ILE A 102 -12.06 -3.05 7.96
N PHE A 103 -11.97 -2.34 6.83
CA PHE A 103 -11.00 -1.29 6.67
C PHE A 103 -11.54 0.06 7.15
N PRO A 104 -10.66 0.93 7.71
CA PRO A 104 -11.10 2.21 8.25
C PRO A 104 -11.74 3.11 7.18
N GLU A 105 -12.82 3.77 7.55
CA GLU A 105 -13.53 4.65 6.63
C GLU A 105 -12.75 5.94 6.36
N ASP A 106 -11.79 6.25 7.21
CA ASP A 106 -10.95 7.44 7.04
C ASP A 106 -9.67 7.14 6.27
N CYS A 107 -9.64 6.02 5.57
CA CYS A 107 -8.58 5.67 4.63
C CYS A 107 -9.21 5.41 3.27
N GLY A 108 -8.43 5.58 2.21
CA GLY A 108 -8.88 5.20 0.89
C GLY A 108 -8.91 3.68 0.75
N PHE A 109 -9.63 3.20 -0.25
CA PHE A 109 -9.77 1.76 -0.45
C PHE A 109 -9.74 1.40 -1.92
N LEU A 110 -8.89 0.43 -2.25
CA LEU A 110 -8.72 -0.10 -3.60
C LEU A 110 -9.00 -1.58 -3.59
N LEU A 111 -9.74 -2.04 -4.60
CA LEU A 111 -10.03 -3.46 -4.77
C LEU A 111 -9.32 -3.95 -6.02
N SER A 112 -8.52 -5.00 -5.87
CA SER A 112 -7.70 -5.53 -6.95
C SER A 112 -8.04 -6.98 -7.25
N ASP A 113 -8.11 -7.31 -8.54
CA ASP A 113 -8.31 -8.70 -8.97
C ASP A 113 -7.02 -9.34 -9.47
N GLY A 114 -5.90 -8.63 -9.32
CA GLY A 114 -4.60 -9.13 -9.77
C GLY A 114 -4.21 -8.66 -11.16
N TYR A 115 -5.17 -8.24 -11.96
CA TYR A 115 -4.93 -7.71 -13.30
C TYR A 115 -5.10 -6.21 -13.33
N GLY A 116 -6.04 -5.71 -12.56
CA GLY A 116 -6.29 -4.30 -12.40
C GLY A 116 -6.86 -4.05 -11.04
N ALA A 117 -7.23 -2.81 -10.80
CA ALA A 117 -7.81 -2.42 -9.53
C ALA A 117 -8.82 -1.31 -9.74
N GLU A 118 -9.68 -1.15 -8.76
CA GLU A 118 -10.70 -0.14 -8.78
C GLU A 118 -10.61 0.68 -7.51
N LEU A 119 -10.65 1.99 -7.64
CA LEU A 119 -10.67 2.89 -6.49
C LEU A 119 -12.11 2.98 -6.00
N LEU A 120 -12.41 2.35 -4.88
CA LEU A 120 -13.77 2.32 -4.34
C LEU A 120 -14.05 3.42 -3.35
N ARG A 121 -13.02 3.94 -2.70
CA ARG A 121 -13.18 5.04 -1.76
C ARG A 121 -11.93 5.90 -1.78
N GLU A 122 -12.10 7.20 -2.00
CA GLU A 122 -10.99 8.12 -1.97
C GLU A 122 -10.50 8.32 -0.54
N ALA A 123 -9.20 8.54 -0.40
CA ALA A 123 -8.61 8.80 0.90
C ALA A 123 -8.75 10.28 1.25
N PRO A 124 -9.00 10.60 2.53
CA PRO A 124 -8.92 12.00 2.96
C PRO A 124 -7.55 12.58 2.69
N HIS A 125 -7.51 13.86 2.38
CA HIS A 125 -6.26 14.55 2.11
C HIS A 125 -5.72 15.12 3.42
N HIS A 126 -4.58 14.58 3.88
CA HIS A 126 -3.85 15.10 5.03
C HIS A 126 -2.49 15.56 4.51
N PRO A 127 -2.36 16.85 4.17
CA PRO A 127 -1.14 17.32 3.51
C PRO A 127 0.11 16.93 4.26
N LEU A 128 1.07 16.44 3.52
CA LEU A 128 2.36 16.03 4.04
C LEU A 128 3.10 17.26 4.56
N ALA A 129 3.73 17.16 5.72
CA ALA A 129 4.50 18.27 6.26
C ALA A 129 5.60 18.67 5.28
N PRO A 130 5.89 19.98 5.13
CA PRO A 130 6.90 20.43 4.16
C PRO A 130 8.26 19.76 4.29
N ALA A 131 8.72 19.53 5.51
CA ALA A 131 10.00 18.87 5.72
C ALA A 131 9.99 17.43 5.24
N SER A 132 8.88 16.73 5.44
CA SER A 132 8.73 15.35 4.98
C SER A 132 8.66 15.29 3.47
N ARG A 133 7.97 16.25 2.85
CA ARG A 133 7.90 16.33 1.38
C ARG A 133 9.28 16.56 0.79
N LYS A 134 10.06 17.46 1.39
CA LYS A 134 11.41 17.72 0.92
C LYS A 134 12.29 16.48 1.04
N ALA A 135 12.12 15.72 2.12
CA ALA A 135 12.90 14.49 2.30
C ALA A 135 12.61 13.48 1.20
N LEU A 136 11.34 13.35 0.80
CA LEU A 136 10.97 12.44 -0.28
C LEU A 136 11.54 12.93 -1.61
N GLU A 137 11.46 14.24 -1.86
CA GLU A 137 12.00 14.80 -3.10
C GLU A 137 13.51 14.59 -3.20
N ARG A 138 14.22 14.70 -2.09
CA ARG A 138 15.67 14.44 -2.07
C ARG A 138 15.98 12.98 -2.38
N ALA A 139 15.06 12.09 -2.06
CA ALA A 139 15.23 10.66 -2.35
C ALA A 139 14.93 10.32 -3.82
N GLY A 140 14.61 11.33 -4.64
CA GLY A 140 14.43 11.11 -6.07
C GLY A 140 13.01 11.19 -6.57
N TRP A 141 12.05 11.43 -5.70
CA TRP A 141 10.66 11.54 -6.11
C TRP A 141 10.36 12.96 -6.59
N LYS A 142 10.02 13.09 -7.86
CA LYS A 142 9.69 14.39 -8.45
C LYS A 142 8.53 14.25 -9.38
N VAL A 143 7.67 15.27 -9.42
CA VAL A 143 6.62 15.36 -10.43
C VAL A 143 7.32 15.43 -11.78
N GLY A 144 6.90 14.56 -12.70
CA GLY A 144 7.51 14.50 -14.01
C GLY A 144 8.48 13.35 -14.21
N ASP A 145 8.82 12.64 -13.14
CA ASP A 145 9.65 11.44 -13.22
C ASP A 145 8.83 10.23 -13.60
N VAL A 146 7.68 10.48 -14.15
CA VAL A 146 6.68 9.48 -14.35
C VAL A 146 6.59 9.14 -15.82
N ASP A 147 7.48 8.39 -16.29
CA ASP A 147 7.36 8.01 -17.69
C ASP A 147 7.37 6.52 -17.89
#